data_8c6b6427a5e452893e7e16d447efd248
#
_entry.id   8c6b6427a5e452893e7e16d447efd248
#
_cell.length_a   1.000
_cell.length_b   1.000
_cell.length_c   1.000
_cell.angle_alpha   90.00
_cell.angle_beta   90.00
_cell.angle_gamma   90.00
#
_symmetry.space_group_name_H-M   'P 1'
#
loop_
_entity.id
_entity.type
_entity.pdbx_description
1 polymer ?
#
loop_
_entity_poly.entity_id
_entity_poly.type
_entity_poly.pdbx_seq_one_letter_code
_entity_poly.pdbx_strand_id
1 'polypeptide(L)'
;FSYPFASVNATAPGQVDRCWAAGSATAANGTVQSGWGVLTQFTMRTGAQVTFGAGCPGAGGFTPVASTNTLARPGITWTQQVNQAASQRLAMWVLGDSNVMWGALPLPLDLGGYIGASGCSLLTDPVVTMFTTTIGGGAGGGIGTISVNLPSITSYVGMSVFSQWFVSDPLANNGILAASAGLWTTVAGVGG
;
A
#
# COMPACT_ATOMS: atom_id res chain seq x y z
N PHE A 1 -28.86 6.87 27.09
CA PHE A 1 -28.89 5.43 26.74
C PHE A 1 -27.62 4.80 27.25
N SER A 2 -27.73 3.93 28.26
CA SER A 2 -26.60 3.17 28.80
C SER A 2 -26.58 1.82 28.09
N TYR A 3 -25.52 1.57 27.34
CA TYR A 3 -25.31 0.26 26.71
C TYR A 3 -24.61 -0.66 27.73
N PRO A 4 -25.13 -1.87 28.00
CA PRO A 4 -24.41 -2.81 28.84
C PRO A 4 -23.10 -3.23 28.15
N PHE A 5 -21.99 -3.05 28.84
CA PHE A 5 -20.71 -3.63 28.40
C PHE A 5 -20.81 -5.16 28.54
N ALA A 6 -20.71 -5.86 27.45
CA ALA A 6 -20.47 -7.29 27.45
C ALA A 6 -18.95 -7.52 27.28
N SER A 7 -18.30 -8.07 28.29
CA SER A 7 -16.96 -8.61 28.12
C SER A 7 -17.08 -10.05 27.64
N VAL A 8 -16.37 -10.38 26.57
CA VAL A 8 -16.30 -11.76 26.07
C VAL A 8 -14.99 -12.33 26.55
N ASN A 9 -15.07 -13.35 27.42
CA ASN A 9 -13.91 -14.11 27.85
C ASN A 9 -14.00 -15.51 27.23
N ALA A 10 -13.02 -15.86 26.39
CA ALA A 10 -12.90 -17.22 25.88
C ALA A 10 -12.12 -18.06 26.89
N THR A 11 -12.80 -18.99 27.58
CA THR A 11 -12.20 -19.87 28.59
C THR A 11 -11.66 -21.19 28.01
N ALA A 12 -12.02 -21.52 26.76
CA ALA A 12 -11.47 -22.64 25.97
C ALA A 12 -11.61 -22.38 24.48
N PRO A 13 -10.78 -23.02 23.61
CA PRO A 13 -10.95 -22.93 22.17
C PRO A 13 -12.36 -23.33 21.74
N GLY A 14 -13.10 -22.39 21.17
CA GLY A 14 -14.46 -22.62 20.66
C GLY A 14 -15.60 -22.32 21.65
N GLN A 15 -15.32 -21.89 22.89
CA GLN A 15 -16.36 -21.41 23.82
C GLN A 15 -16.32 -19.87 23.91
N VAL A 16 -17.47 -19.27 23.76
CA VAL A 16 -17.70 -17.85 23.97
C VAL A 16 -18.74 -17.68 25.04
N ASP A 17 -18.35 -17.09 26.17
CA ASP A 17 -19.25 -16.78 27.28
C ASP A 17 -19.63 -15.30 27.25
N ARG A 18 -20.88 -14.99 27.44
CA ARG A 18 -21.32 -13.60 27.63
C ARG A 18 -21.74 -13.37 29.08
N CYS A 19 -21.22 -12.29 29.66
CA CYS A 19 -21.67 -11.77 30.94
C CYS A 19 -22.61 -10.58 30.73
N TRP A 20 -23.76 -10.58 31.36
CA TRP A 20 -24.67 -9.44 31.34
C TRP A 20 -25.30 -9.21 32.70
N ALA A 21 -25.57 -7.96 33.02
CA ALA A 21 -26.32 -7.59 34.22
C ALA A 21 -27.53 -6.75 33.82
N ALA A 22 -28.70 -7.19 34.17
CA ALA A 22 -29.93 -6.45 33.91
C ALA A 22 -30.07 -5.29 34.89
N GLY A 23 -30.23 -4.08 34.40
CA GLY A 23 -30.67 -2.92 35.18
C GLY A 23 -29.59 -2.06 35.82
N SER A 24 -28.29 -2.34 35.70
CA SER A 24 -27.24 -1.47 36.25
C SER A 24 -25.92 -1.59 35.53
N ALA A 25 -25.36 -0.45 35.16
CA ALA A 25 -24.00 -0.36 34.57
C ALA A 25 -22.86 -0.60 35.58
N THR A 26 -23.22 -0.68 36.89
CA THR A 26 -22.25 -0.82 37.98
C THR A 26 -22.47 -2.09 38.82
N ALA A 27 -23.21 -3.06 38.29
CA ALA A 27 -23.45 -4.31 39.00
C ALA A 27 -22.15 -5.09 39.22
N ALA A 28 -21.81 -5.40 40.46
CA ALA A 28 -20.63 -6.18 40.82
C ALA A 28 -20.75 -7.65 40.41
N ASN A 29 -21.97 -8.16 40.15
CA ASN A 29 -22.27 -9.52 39.74
C ASN A 29 -23.14 -9.51 38.47
N GLY A 30 -22.82 -10.34 37.50
CA GLY A 30 -23.58 -10.57 36.29
C GLY A 30 -23.90 -12.04 36.09
N THR A 31 -24.88 -12.32 35.23
CA THR A 31 -25.20 -13.69 34.80
C THR A 31 -24.29 -14.11 33.67
N VAL A 32 -23.59 -15.24 33.84
CA VAL A 32 -22.78 -15.85 32.79
C VAL A 32 -23.65 -16.85 32.03
N GLN A 33 -23.75 -16.72 30.75
CA GLN A 33 -24.37 -17.71 29.84
C GLN A 33 -23.29 -18.30 28.93
N SER A 34 -23.03 -19.58 29.09
CA SER A 34 -22.11 -20.34 28.26
C SER A 34 -22.77 -20.74 26.95
N GLY A 35 -22.02 -20.66 25.85
CA GLY A 35 -22.48 -21.08 24.51
C GLY A 35 -23.31 -20.04 23.76
N TRP A 36 -23.50 -18.83 24.29
CA TRP A 36 -24.19 -17.71 23.65
C TRP A 36 -23.19 -16.56 23.44
N GLY A 37 -22.46 -16.58 22.35
CA GLY A 37 -21.64 -15.46 21.93
C GLY A 37 -22.31 -14.72 20.78
N VAL A 38 -22.27 -13.40 20.81
CA VAL A 38 -22.43 -12.63 19.55
C VAL A 38 -21.21 -12.94 18.71
N LEU A 39 -21.40 -13.65 17.59
CA LEU A 39 -20.35 -13.85 16.61
C LEU A 39 -20.06 -12.47 15.98
N THR A 40 -19.17 -11.72 16.57
CA THR A 40 -18.72 -10.47 15.98
C THR A 40 -17.55 -10.80 15.07
N GLN A 41 -17.83 -11.01 13.81
CA GLN A 41 -16.79 -11.13 12.80
C GLN A 41 -16.24 -9.73 12.52
N PHE A 42 -15.06 -9.43 13.06
CA PHE A 42 -14.32 -8.26 12.63
C PHE A 42 -13.67 -8.58 11.27
N THR A 43 -14.32 -8.19 10.20
CA THR A 43 -13.66 -8.17 8.89
C THR A 43 -12.73 -6.97 8.88
N MET A 44 -11.50 -7.17 9.31
CA MET A 44 -10.47 -6.17 9.08
C MET A 44 -10.22 -6.12 7.58
N ARG A 45 -10.58 -5.01 6.95
CA ARG A 45 -10.07 -4.67 5.63
C ARG A 45 -8.63 -4.26 5.83
N THR A 46 -7.74 -5.23 5.87
CA THR A 46 -6.29 -5.02 5.99
C THR A 46 -5.70 -4.62 4.64
N GLY A 47 -6.25 -3.58 4.02
CA GLY A 47 -5.65 -2.95 2.86
C GLY A 47 -5.14 -1.58 3.29
N ALA A 48 -3.86 -1.45 3.56
CA ALA A 48 -3.23 -0.17 3.83
C ALA A 48 -2.40 0.22 2.62
N GLN A 49 -2.38 1.52 2.33
CA GLN A 49 -1.42 2.11 1.41
C GLN A 49 -0.77 3.29 2.12
N VAL A 50 0.55 3.24 2.21
CA VAL A 50 1.33 4.26 2.90
C VAL A 50 2.51 4.65 2.01
N THR A 51 2.70 5.95 1.82
CA THR A 51 3.90 6.45 1.14
C THR A 51 5.10 6.40 2.08
N PHE A 52 6.27 6.06 1.53
CA PHE A 52 7.52 6.05 2.27
C PHE A 52 8.67 6.60 1.42
N GLY A 53 9.73 7.04 2.08
CA GLY A 53 10.85 7.69 1.42
C GLY A 53 10.47 9.00 0.74
N ALA A 54 11.33 9.48 -0.13
CA ALA A 54 11.10 10.70 -0.89
C ALA A 54 11.28 10.45 -2.38
N GLY A 55 10.44 11.09 -3.20
CA GLY A 55 10.66 11.17 -4.64
C GLY A 55 11.71 12.20 -5.00
N CYS A 56 12.09 12.25 -6.27
CA CYS A 56 12.95 13.29 -6.81
C CYS A 56 12.22 14.07 -7.92
N PRO A 57 12.42 15.40 -7.96
CA PRO A 57 11.68 16.26 -8.88
C PRO A 57 12.18 16.13 -10.32
N GLY A 58 11.24 16.22 -11.26
CA GLY A 58 11.46 16.36 -12.69
C GLY A 58 11.47 17.82 -13.15
N ALA A 59 11.22 17.99 -14.43
CA ALA A 59 11.10 19.29 -15.09
C ALA A 59 10.08 20.19 -14.36
N GLY A 60 10.43 21.45 -14.18
CA GLY A 60 9.57 22.41 -13.48
C GLY A 60 9.46 22.19 -11.98
N GLY A 61 10.25 21.30 -11.38
CA GLY A 61 10.22 21.00 -9.95
C GLY A 61 9.06 20.07 -9.50
N PHE A 62 8.31 19.49 -10.43
CA PHE A 62 7.24 18.56 -10.12
C PHE A 62 7.81 17.20 -9.73
N THR A 63 7.41 16.72 -8.58
CA THR A 63 7.76 15.35 -8.13
C THR A 63 6.62 14.40 -8.50
N PRO A 64 6.90 13.30 -9.23
CA PRO A 64 5.88 12.31 -9.54
C PRO A 64 5.22 11.75 -8.28
N VAL A 65 3.91 11.55 -8.33
CA VAL A 65 3.11 11.02 -7.23
C VAL A 65 2.57 9.66 -7.60
N ALA A 66 2.99 8.62 -6.85
CA ALA A 66 2.42 7.29 -6.95
C ALA A 66 1.03 7.25 -6.29
N SER A 67 0.06 6.66 -6.95
CA SER A 67 -1.28 6.45 -6.44
C SER A 67 -1.87 5.15 -6.98
N THR A 68 -2.98 4.72 -6.42
CA THR A 68 -3.75 3.59 -6.91
C THR A 68 -5.24 3.86 -6.74
N ASN A 69 -6.02 3.46 -7.72
CA ASN A 69 -7.47 3.62 -7.73
C ASN A 69 -8.20 2.41 -7.15
N THR A 70 -7.47 1.31 -6.92
CA THR A 70 -8.03 0.05 -6.43
C THR A 70 -7.19 -0.49 -5.29
N LEU A 71 -7.82 -1.12 -4.30
CA LEU A 71 -7.08 -1.88 -3.29
C LEU A 71 -6.53 -3.16 -3.92
N ALA A 72 -5.29 -3.51 -3.59
CA ALA A 72 -4.73 -4.81 -3.95
C ALA A 72 -5.54 -5.91 -3.25
N ARG A 73 -6.16 -6.81 -4.03
CA ARG A 73 -6.92 -7.96 -3.53
C ARG A 73 -6.72 -9.16 -4.45
N PRO A 74 -6.75 -10.39 -3.92
CA PRO A 74 -6.76 -11.56 -4.76
C PRO A 74 -7.93 -11.56 -5.76
N GLY A 75 -7.66 -11.93 -7.00
CA GLY A 75 -8.67 -12.08 -8.05
C GLY A 75 -9.16 -10.80 -8.72
N ILE A 76 -8.58 -9.64 -8.41
CA ILE A 76 -8.96 -8.38 -9.07
C ILE A 76 -7.80 -7.78 -9.86
N THR A 77 -8.15 -6.88 -10.78
CA THR A 77 -7.17 -6.02 -11.44
C THR A 77 -6.78 -4.88 -10.51
N TRP A 78 -5.52 -4.84 -10.15
CA TRP A 78 -4.93 -3.79 -9.33
C TRP A 78 -4.26 -2.75 -10.23
N THR A 79 -4.75 -1.50 -10.16
CA THR A 79 -4.29 -0.42 -11.03
C THR A 79 -3.40 0.54 -10.26
N GLN A 80 -2.20 0.74 -10.79
CA GLN A 80 -1.19 1.67 -10.31
C GLN A 80 -1.10 2.87 -11.24
N GLN A 81 -0.98 4.06 -10.67
CA GLN A 81 -0.92 5.29 -11.43
C GLN A 81 0.22 6.18 -10.93
N VAL A 82 0.87 6.86 -11.85
CA VAL A 82 1.75 7.99 -11.57
C VAL A 82 1.09 9.27 -12.08
N ASN A 83 1.09 10.29 -11.24
CA ASN A 83 0.60 11.64 -11.55
C ASN A 83 1.73 12.65 -11.39
N GLN A 84 1.51 13.88 -11.80
CA GLN A 84 2.50 14.97 -11.74
C GLN A 84 3.85 14.64 -12.40
N ALA A 85 3.81 13.80 -13.41
CA ALA A 85 4.99 13.38 -14.17
C ALA A 85 5.23 14.28 -15.39
N ALA A 86 6.40 14.15 -16.01
CA ALA A 86 6.63 14.68 -17.35
C ALA A 86 5.72 13.96 -18.35
N SER A 87 5.10 14.72 -19.27
CA SER A 87 4.16 14.19 -20.25
C SER A 87 4.88 13.55 -21.43
N GLN A 88 4.25 12.54 -22.05
CA GLN A 88 4.76 11.84 -23.24
C GLN A 88 6.15 11.25 -23.01
N ARG A 89 6.37 10.69 -21.82
CA ARG A 89 7.65 10.10 -21.42
C ARG A 89 7.46 8.64 -21.02
N LEU A 90 8.52 7.87 -21.21
CA LEU A 90 8.57 6.51 -20.71
C LEU A 90 8.52 6.55 -19.18
N ALA A 91 7.60 5.80 -18.61
CA ALA A 91 7.47 5.60 -17.19
C ALA A 91 7.67 4.12 -16.86
N MET A 92 8.47 3.85 -15.86
CA MET A 92 8.79 2.54 -15.35
C MET A 92 8.18 2.41 -13.94
N TRP A 93 7.40 1.40 -13.74
CA TRP A 93 6.91 0.99 -12.43
C TRP A 93 7.68 -0.23 -11.96
N VAL A 94 8.19 -0.16 -10.75
CA VAL A 94 8.87 -1.27 -10.09
C VAL A 94 8.05 -1.75 -8.90
N LEU A 95 8.02 -3.05 -8.70
CA LEU A 95 7.37 -3.73 -7.58
C LEU A 95 8.36 -4.69 -6.97
N GLY A 96 8.42 -4.69 -5.65
CA GLY A 96 9.28 -5.57 -4.88
C GLY A 96 8.65 -6.04 -3.58
N ASP A 97 9.36 -6.88 -2.87
CA ASP A 97 8.97 -7.42 -1.56
C ASP A 97 9.80 -6.83 -0.41
N SER A 98 10.79 -5.99 -0.74
CA SER A 98 11.67 -5.33 0.24
C SER A 98 11.82 -3.84 -0.03
N ASN A 99 11.84 -3.04 1.04
CA ASN A 99 12.23 -1.63 1.03
C ASN A 99 13.51 -1.36 1.85
N VAL A 100 14.22 -2.41 2.24
CA VAL A 100 15.43 -2.31 3.06
C VAL A 100 16.66 -2.87 2.37
N MET A 101 16.50 -3.86 1.48
CA MET A 101 17.61 -4.50 0.77
C MET A 101 17.20 -4.84 -0.66
N TRP A 102 18.16 -4.72 -1.60
CA TRP A 102 18.13 -5.29 -2.94
C TRP A 102 19.34 -6.20 -3.12
N GLY A 103 19.14 -7.50 -2.95
CA GLY A 103 20.26 -8.43 -2.85
C GLY A 103 21.19 -8.05 -1.68
N ALA A 104 22.43 -7.69 -1.97
CA ALA A 104 23.40 -7.24 -0.97
C ALA A 104 23.44 -5.70 -0.80
N LEU A 105 22.65 -4.95 -1.55
CA LEU A 105 22.65 -3.48 -1.52
C LEU A 105 21.57 -2.97 -0.56
N PRO A 106 21.92 -2.08 0.39
CA PRO A 106 20.93 -1.46 1.25
C PRO A 106 20.06 -0.45 0.47
N LEU A 107 18.78 -0.38 0.83
CA LEU A 107 17.84 0.63 0.35
C LEU A 107 17.57 1.66 1.46
N PRO A 108 17.36 2.93 1.13
CA PRO A 108 17.35 3.56 -0.21
C PRO A 108 18.72 3.57 -0.88
N LEU A 109 18.76 3.25 -2.18
CA LEU A 109 19.99 3.28 -2.96
C LEU A 109 20.06 4.58 -3.77
N ASP A 110 21.11 5.40 -3.56
CA ASP A 110 21.33 6.61 -4.34
C ASP A 110 21.63 6.28 -5.81
N LEU A 111 20.82 6.80 -6.72
CA LEU A 111 20.97 6.57 -8.15
C LEU A 111 22.00 7.52 -8.80
N GLY A 112 22.45 8.54 -8.08
CA GLY A 112 23.48 9.47 -8.56
C GLY A 112 24.78 8.77 -8.91
N GLY A 113 25.22 7.87 -8.04
CA GLY A 113 26.47 7.10 -8.22
C GLY A 113 26.36 5.98 -9.27
N TYR A 114 25.17 5.50 -9.62
CA TYR A 114 25.01 4.36 -10.53
C TYR A 114 24.63 4.76 -11.95
N ILE A 115 23.71 5.71 -12.09
CA ILE A 115 23.19 6.12 -13.39
C ILE A 115 23.25 7.63 -13.61
N GLY A 116 23.85 8.38 -12.69
CA GLY A 116 23.96 9.84 -12.77
C GLY A 116 22.70 10.59 -12.34
N ALA A 117 21.64 9.92 -11.89
CA ALA A 117 20.40 10.53 -11.45
C ALA A 117 20.50 11.08 -10.04
N SER A 118 21.31 12.13 -9.86
CA SER A 118 21.57 12.74 -8.55
C SER A 118 20.28 13.23 -7.87
N GLY A 119 20.15 12.95 -6.58
CA GLY A 119 18.99 13.30 -5.78
C GLY A 119 17.80 12.35 -5.92
N CYS A 120 17.95 11.29 -6.75
CA CYS A 120 16.96 10.22 -6.86
C CYS A 120 17.46 8.96 -6.18
N SER A 121 16.55 8.23 -5.53
CA SER A 121 16.87 6.97 -4.88
C SER A 121 15.92 5.87 -5.32
N LEU A 122 16.46 4.65 -5.42
CA LEU A 122 15.66 3.43 -5.49
C LEU A 122 15.22 3.07 -4.07
N LEU A 123 13.91 2.95 -3.87
CA LEU A 123 13.30 2.74 -2.55
C LEU A 123 12.78 1.32 -2.34
N THR A 124 12.68 0.53 -3.40
CA THR A 124 12.24 -0.87 -3.35
C THR A 124 13.09 -1.72 -4.27
N ASP A 125 13.23 -2.99 -3.95
CA ASP A 125 13.88 -3.97 -4.81
C ASP A 125 13.07 -4.19 -6.09
N PRO A 126 13.68 -4.18 -7.30
CA PRO A 126 12.97 -4.31 -8.56
C PRO A 126 12.73 -5.78 -8.94
N VAL A 127 11.84 -6.49 -8.23
CA VAL A 127 11.49 -7.88 -8.55
C VAL A 127 10.64 -7.96 -9.82
N VAL A 128 9.68 -7.04 -9.98
CA VAL A 128 8.87 -6.89 -11.19
C VAL A 128 9.04 -5.47 -11.72
N THR A 129 9.27 -5.37 -13.03
CA THR A 129 9.39 -4.08 -13.71
C THR A 129 8.43 -4.04 -14.89
N MET A 130 7.62 -2.99 -14.96
CA MET A 130 6.67 -2.77 -16.05
C MET A 130 6.81 -1.34 -16.58
N PHE A 131 6.49 -1.16 -17.86
CA PHE A 131 6.63 0.10 -18.55
C PHE A 131 5.31 0.59 -19.13
N THR A 132 5.15 1.90 -19.15
CA THR A 132 4.05 2.60 -19.83
C THR A 132 4.56 3.93 -20.34
N THR A 133 3.74 4.63 -21.11
CA THR A 133 4.02 6.02 -21.52
C THR A 133 3.06 6.95 -20.79
N THR A 134 3.57 8.04 -20.24
CA THR A 134 2.73 9.07 -19.65
C THR A 134 1.98 9.83 -20.76
N ILE A 135 0.72 10.11 -20.50
CA ILE A 135 -0.14 10.96 -21.33
C ILE A 135 -0.39 12.29 -20.60
N GLY A 136 -0.75 13.32 -21.34
CA GLY A 136 -1.04 14.65 -20.77
C GLY A 136 -0.26 15.75 -21.45
N GLY A 137 -0.15 16.92 -20.85
CA GLY A 137 0.52 18.09 -21.38
C GLY A 137 1.47 18.78 -20.39
N GLY A 138 2.65 19.14 -20.84
CA GLY A 138 3.63 19.92 -20.09
C GLY A 138 4.32 19.19 -18.94
N ALA A 139 5.14 19.93 -18.21
CA ALA A 139 5.77 19.44 -16.99
C ALA A 139 4.71 19.29 -15.88
N GLY A 140 4.75 18.17 -15.17
CA GLY A 140 3.79 17.88 -14.08
C GLY A 140 2.37 17.50 -14.53
N GLY A 141 2.05 17.55 -15.84
CA GLY A 141 0.73 17.16 -16.35
C GLY A 141 0.67 15.72 -16.87
N GLY A 142 1.74 14.96 -16.78
CA GLY A 142 1.82 13.57 -17.22
C GLY A 142 1.17 12.60 -16.24
N ILE A 143 0.40 11.66 -16.80
CA ILE A 143 -0.25 10.56 -16.06
C ILE A 143 0.14 9.26 -16.74
N GLY A 144 0.62 8.30 -15.98
CA GLY A 144 0.90 6.93 -16.44
C GLY A 144 0.11 5.91 -15.64
N THR A 145 -0.32 4.84 -16.28
CA THR A 145 -1.12 3.80 -15.63
C THR A 145 -0.63 2.42 -16.01
N ILE A 146 -0.58 1.53 -15.04
CA ILE A 146 -0.30 0.10 -15.19
C ILE A 146 -1.35 -0.68 -14.43
N SER A 147 -1.83 -1.76 -15.02
CA SER A 147 -2.80 -2.67 -14.41
C SER A 147 -2.21 -4.06 -14.30
N VAL A 148 -2.32 -4.66 -13.11
CA VAL A 148 -1.82 -5.99 -12.79
C VAL A 148 -3.00 -6.84 -12.33
N ASN A 149 -3.19 -8.00 -12.98
CA ASN A 149 -4.18 -8.97 -12.52
C ASN A 149 -3.59 -9.79 -11.37
N LEU A 150 -4.15 -9.62 -10.18
CA LEU A 150 -3.72 -10.39 -9.01
C LEU A 150 -4.38 -11.77 -9.04
N PRO A 151 -3.60 -12.86 -8.89
CA PRO A 151 -4.16 -14.20 -8.81
C PRO A 151 -5.16 -14.35 -7.67
N SER A 152 -6.16 -15.20 -7.83
CA SER A 152 -7.18 -15.49 -6.80
C SER A 152 -6.63 -16.38 -5.67
N ILE A 153 -5.45 -16.05 -5.15
CA ILE A 153 -4.74 -16.81 -4.12
C ILE A 153 -4.92 -16.13 -2.78
N THR A 154 -5.72 -16.71 -1.90
CA THR A 154 -6.05 -16.13 -0.59
C THR A 154 -4.86 -16.00 0.37
N SER A 155 -3.80 -16.78 0.19
CA SER A 155 -2.57 -16.66 0.98
C SER A 155 -1.82 -15.34 0.75
N TYR A 156 -2.16 -14.57 -0.28
CA TYR A 156 -1.60 -13.23 -0.49
C TYR A 156 -2.21 -12.17 0.43
N VAL A 157 -3.34 -12.45 1.08
CA VAL A 157 -3.97 -11.51 2.02
C VAL A 157 -3.04 -11.23 3.19
N GLY A 158 -2.81 -9.96 3.46
CA GLY A 158 -1.88 -9.49 4.50
C GLY A 158 -0.41 -9.39 4.07
N MET A 159 -0.05 -9.88 2.86
CA MET A 159 1.30 -9.65 2.33
C MET A 159 1.52 -8.17 2.04
N SER A 160 2.73 -7.72 2.30
CA SER A 160 3.18 -6.37 1.97
C SER A 160 4.01 -6.40 0.71
N VAL A 161 3.75 -5.44 -0.17
CA VAL A 161 4.53 -5.18 -1.38
C VAL A 161 4.88 -3.70 -1.44
N PHE A 162 6.02 -3.40 -2.06
CA PHE A 162 6.55 -2.06 -2.18
C PHE A 162 6.64 -1.70 -3.65
N SER A 163 6.28 -0.48 -4.02
CA SER A 163 6.38 -0.05 -5.41
C SER A 163 6.87 1.38 -5.52
N GLN A 164 7.45 1.71 -6.68
CA GLN A 164 7.94 3.04 -7.00
C GLN A 164 7.82 3.29 -8.50
N TRP A 165 7.62 4.55 -8.88
CA TRP A 165 7.62 4.99 -10.26
C TRP A 165 8.88 5.78 -10.58
N PHE A 166 9.43 5.52 -11.76
CA PHE A 166 10.48 6.30 -12.39
C PHE A 166 9.98 6.81 -13.75
N VAL A 167 10.19 8.06 -14.03
CA VAL A 167 9.75 8.69 -15.28
C VAL A 167 10.96 9.30 -15.96
N SER A 168 11.24 8.91 -17.21
CA SER A 168 12.29 9.52 -18.00
C SER A 168 12.02 11.01 -18.18
N ASP A 169 12.93 11.85 -17.75
CA ASP A 169 12.78 13.30 -17.83
C ASP A 169 14.12 13.98 -18.08
N PRO A 170 14.52 14.13 -19.35
CA PRO A 170 15.77 14.81 -19.73
C PRO A 170 15.82 16.29 -19.30
N LEU A 171 14.67 16.88 -18.93
CA LEU A 171 14.58 18.26 -18.46
C LEU A 171 14.59 18.36 -16.93
N ALA A 172 14.65 17.24 -16.22
CA ALA A 172 14.90 17.22 -14.78
C ALA A 172 16.28 17.82 -14.46
N ASN A 173 16.48 18.28 -13.23
CA ASN A 173 17.76 18.86 -12.81
C ASN A 173 18.95 17.89 -12.96
N ASN A 174 18.70 16.57 -12.83
CA ASN A 174 19.72 15.55 -13.06
C ASN A 174 19.87 15.13 -14.54
N GLY A 175 19.03 15.64 -15.43
CA GLY A 175 19.07 15.38 -16.87
C GLY A 175 18.63 13.97 -17.29
N ILE A 176 18.07 13.16 -16.40
CA ILE A 176 17.82 11.74 -16.65
C ILE A 176 16.36 11.35 -16.35
N LEU A 177 15.95 11.50 -15.10
CA LEU A 177 14.63 11.01 -14.64
C LEU A 177 14.12 11.77 -13.41
N ALA A 178 12.83 11.63 -13.18
CA ALA A 178 12.16 11.92 -11.93
C ALA A 178 11.62 10.63 -11.31
N ALA A 179 11.47 10.57 -10.00
CA ALA A 179 10.93 9.41 -9.30
C ALA A 179 9.88 9.81 -8.26
N SER A 180 8.91 8.93 -8.05
CA SER A 180 7.96 9.07 -6.96
C SER A 180 8.57 8.68 -5.62
N ALA A 181 7.92 9.06 -4.52
CA ALA A 181 8.06 8.33 -3.26
C ALA A 181 7.64 6.86 -3.46
N GLY A 182 8.09 5.99 -2.59
CA GLY A 182 7.67 4.60 -2.55
C GLY A 182 6.23 4.47 -2.04
N LEU A 183 5.54 3.46 -2.48
CA LEU A 183 4.20 3.10 -2.01
C LEU A 183 4.23 1.70 -1.39
N TRP A 184 4.02 1.62 -0.10
CA TRP A 184 3.81 0.36 0.61
C TRP A 184 2.34 -0.01 0.53
N THR A 185 2.05 -1.18 0.01
CA THR A 185 0.69 -1.69 -0.13
C THR A 185 0.57 -3.03 0.60
N THR A 186 -0.43 -3.16 1.46
CA THR A 186 -0.82 -4.44 2.06
C THR A 186 -2.00 -5.01 1.29
N VAL A 187 -1.91 -6.26 0.87
CA VAL A 187 -2.97 -6.96 0.12
C VAL A 187 -4.19 -7.16 1.03
N ALA A 188 -5.31 -6.61 0.61
CA ALA A 188 -6.57 -6.68 1.37
C ALA A 188 -7.26 -8.05 1.21
N GLY A 189 -8.01 -8.45 2.23
CA GLY A 189 -8.90 -9.60 2.13
C GLY A 189 -10.04 -9.35 1.12
N VAL A 190 -10.58 -10.43 0.58
CA VAL A 190 -11.83 -10.41 -0.16
C VAL A 190 -12.94 -10.03 0.83
N GLY A 191 -13.60 -8.89 0.60
CA GLY A 191 -14.80 -8.56 1.36
C GLY A 191 -15.88 -9.56 1.02
N GLY A 192 -16.45 -10.20 2.04
CA GLY A 192 -17.68 -10.98 1.90
C GLY A 192 -18.87 -10.07 1.64
#